data_4f3acc45f6cd411f4b1491707c875b86
#
_entry.id   4f3acc45f6cd411f4b1491707c875b86
#
_cell.length_a   1.000
_cell.length_b   1.000
_cell.length_c   1.000
_cell.angle_alpha   90.00
_cell.angle_beta   90.00
_cell.angle_gamma   90.00
#
_symmetry.space_group_name_H-M   'P 1'
#
loop_
_entity.id
_entity.type
_entity.pdbx_description
1 polymer ?
#
loop_
_entity_poly.entity_id
_entity_poly.type
_entity_poly.pdbx_seq_one_letter_code
_entity_poly.pdbx_strand_id
1 'polypeptide(L)'
;MITVRPGSHAHDIITLLSFVGEFPVRSLYLLGNERVIKALVHRMTLLQEYRLPDDAQPRLTCKLLKITGEKSYKTLRLTKAAIPILDWIHPNAREYYLGSFWNHRFPGDSAHRDRSHIVAEAAAMFYMANIQTRAY
;
A
#
# COMPACT_ATOMS: atom_id res chain seq x y z
N MET A 1 -11.96 1.37 -12.64
CA MET A 1 -10.77 2.24 -12.85
C MET A 1 -10.45 3.01 -11.58
N ILE A 2 -9.17 3.12 -11.27
CA ILE A 2 -8.72 3.81 -10.07
C ILE A 2 -7.74 4.91 -10.46
N THR A 3 -8.00 6.14 -10.01
CA THR A 3 -7.11 7.27 -10.21
C THR A 3 -6.18 7.40 -9.00
N VAL A 4 -4.87 7.40 -9.24
CA VAL A 4 -3.86 7.57 -8.19
C VAL A 4 -3.63 9.07 -8.00
N ARG A 5 -4.42 9.66 -7.11
CA ARG A 5 -4.41 11.10 -6.84
C ARG A 5 -3.88 11.36 -5.44
N PRO A 6 -2.98 12.34 -5.26
CA PRO A 6 -2.54 12.72 -3.91
C PRO A 6 -3.74 13.01 -3.01
N GLY A 7 -3.75 12.44 -1.81
CA GLY A 7 -4.85 12.56 -0.86
C GLY A 7 -5.95 11.52 -1.00
N SER A 8 -5.95 10.71 -2.05
CA SER A 8 -6.91 9.61 -2.17
C SER A 8 -6.47 8.41 -1.33
N HIS A 9 -7.44 7.56 -0.97
CA HIS A 9 -7.13 6.33 -0.24
C HIS A 9 -6.19 5.42 -1.02
N ALA A 10 -6.37 5.30 -2.34
CA ALA A 10 -5.49 4.48 -3.18
C ALA A 10 -4.05 4.98 -3.10
N HIS A 11 -3.84 6.28 -3.23
CA HIS A 11 -2.51 6.89 -3.11
C HIS A 11 -1.90 6.63 -1.73
N ASP A 12 -2.70 6.78 -0.66
CA ASP A 12 -2.23 6.55 0.71
C ASP A 12 -1.81 5.11 0.95
N ILE A 13 -2.60 4.15 0.45
CA ILE A 13 -2.28 2.72 0.58
C ILE A 13 -0.99 2.39 -0.16
N ILE A 14 -0.84 2.85 -1.39
CA ILE A 14 0.36 2.58 -2.19
C ILE A 14 1.60 3.22 -1.53
N THR A 15 1.47 4.46 -1.08
CA THR A 15 2.55 5.17 -0.41
C THR A 15 3.00 4.43 0.84
N LEU A 16 2.05 4.05 1.69
CA LEU A 16 2.36 3.32 2.92
C LEU A 16 3.07 2.00 2.63
N LEU A 17 2.55 1.22 1.69
CA LEU A 17 3.15 -0.08 1.34
C LEU A 17 4.55 0.08 0.71
N SER A 18 4.81 1.19 0.03
CA SER A 18 6.15 1.46 -0.49
C SER A 18 7.19 1.68 0.61
N PHE A 19 6.75 2.15 1.79
CA PHE A 19 7.63 2.38 2.93
C PHE A 19 7.75 1.19 3.86
N VAL A 20 6.66 0.46 4.09
CA VAL A 20 6.65 -0.62 5.10
C VAL A 20 6.75 -2.01 4.49
N GLY A 21 6.49 -2.16 3.19
CA GLY A 21 6.58 -3.42 2.47
C GLY A 21 5.39 -4.35 2.67
N GLU A 22 4.86 -4.46 3.88
CA GLU A 22 3.68 -5.27 4.17
C GLU A 22 2.85 -4.63 5.28
N PHE A 23 1.55 -4.93 5.28
CA PHE A 23 0.61 -4.34 6.24
C PHE A 23 -0.41 -5.39 6.68
N PRO A 24 -0.69 -5.49 7.99
CA PRO A 24 -1.68 -6.46 8.46
C PRO A 24 -3.10 -6.06 8.03
N VAL A 25 -3.80 -7.00 7.40
CA VAL A 25 -5.16 -6.74 6.91
C VAL A 25 -6.10 -6.36 8.05
N ARG A 26 -5.91 -6.94 9.24
CA ARG A 26 -6.72 -6.63 10.42
C ARG A 26 -6.64 -5.17 10.86
N SER A 27 -5.62 -4.44 10.43
CA SER A 27 -5.36 -3.06 10.86
C SER A 27 -5.71 -2.01 9.81
N LEU A 28 -6.45 -2.39 8.76
CA LEU A 28 -6.86 -1.46 7.71
C LEU A 28 -7.72 -0.31 8.25
N TYR A 29 -8.39 -0.49 9.38
CA TYR A 29 -9.16 0.58 10.02
C TYR A 29 -8.31 1.79 10.40
N LEU A 30 -6.99 1.63 10.53
CA LEU A 30 -6.09 2.73 10.82
C LEU A 30 -5.96 3.72 9.65
N LEU A 31 -6.33 3.30 8.44
CA LEU A 31 -6.17 4.11 7.23
C LEU A 31 -7.42 4.94 6.90
N GLY A 32 -8.51 4.75 7.61
CA GLY A 32 -9.74 5.46 7.38
C GLY A 32 -10.97 4.62 7.74
N ASN A 33 -12.12 4.93 7.13
CA ASN A 33 -13.32 4.13 7.34
C ASN A 33 -13.07 2.69 6.90
N GLU A 34 -13.19 1.75 7.84
CA GLU A 34 -12.82 0.35 7.60
C GLU A 34 -13.58 -0.26 6.41
N ARG A 35 -14.88 0.01 6.32
CA ARG A 35 -15.71 -0.51 5.23
C ARG A 35 -15.22 -0.01 3.87
N VAL A 36 -14.94 1.28 3.78
CA VAL A 36 -14.47 1.91 2.53
C VAL A 36 -13.09 1.38 2.16
N ILE A 37 -12.19 1.32 3.13
CA ILE A 37 -10.80 0.84 2.89
C ILE A 37 -10.79 -0.63 2.48
N LYS A 38 -11.55 -1.49 3.15
CA LYS A 38 -11.64 -2.91 2.79
C LYS A 38 -12.20 -3.12 1.39
N ALA A 39 -13.23 -2.37 1.02
CA ALA A 39 -13.80 -2.45 -0.32
C ALA A 39 -12.78 -2.03 -1.40
N LEU A 40 -12.05 -0.95 -1.15
CA LEU A 40 -11.02 -0.49 -2.07
C LEU A 40 -9.87 -1.50 -2.19
N VAL A 41 -9.39 -2.01 -1.07
CA VAL A 41 -8.32 -3.02 -1.05
C VAL A 41 -8.76 -4.26 -1.85
N HIS A 42 -9.99 -4.71 -1.66
CA HIS A 42 -10.51 -5.85 -2.44
C HIS A 42 -10.45 -5.57 -3.95
N ARG A 43 -10.90 -4.39 -4.38
CA ARG A 43 -10.81 -3.99 -5.78
C ARG A 43 -9.37 -3.98 -6.28
N MET A 44 -8.42 -3.53 -5.46
CA MET A 44 -7.01 -3.44 -5.81
C MET A 44 -6.31 -4.81 -5.88
N THR A 45 -6.91 -5.86 -5.33
CA THR A 45 -6.42 -7.23 -5.50
C THR A 45 -6.90 -7.84 -6.82
N LEU A 46 -7.86 -7.22 -7.47
CA LEU A 46 -8.39 -7.64 -8.77
C LEU A 46 -7.74 -6.84 -9.89
N LEU A 47 -7.96 -7.28 -11.12
CA LEU A 47 -7.46 -6.56 -12.30
C LEU A 47 -8.16 -5.21 -12.42
N GLN A 48 -7.40 -4.12 -12.36
CA GLN A 48 -7.91 -2.75 -12.43
C GLN A 48 -7.00 -1.91 -13.31
N GLU A 49 -7.60 -0.92 -13.98
CA GLU A 49 -6.82 0.13 -14.65
C GLU A 49 -6.49 1.22 -13.64
N TYR A 50 -5.22 1.57 -13.57
CA TYR A 50 -4.70 2.67 -12.75
C TYR A 50 -4.22 3.78 -13.65
N ARG A 51 -4.50 5.02 -13.28
CA ARG A 51 -4.05 6.19 -14.04
C ARG A 51 -3.80 7.38 -13.11
N LEU A 52 -3.05 8.34 -13.64
CA LEU A 52 -2.84 9.61 -12.99
C LEU A 52 -4.05 10.53 -13.19
N PRO A 53 -4.19 11.58 -12.33
CA PRO A 53 -5.25 12.60 -12.52
C PRO A 53 -5.16 13.26 -13.88
N ASP A 54 -6.31 13.78 -14.35
CA ASP A 54 -6.42 14.59 -15.58
C ASP A 54 -6.00 13.86 -16.85
N ASP A 55 -6.22 12.53 -16.86
CA ASP A 55 -5.87 11.65 -17.99
C ASP A 55 -4.39 11.69 -18.38
N ALA A 56 -3.52 12.17 -17.47
CA ALA A 56 -2.10 12.15 -17.73
C ALA A 56 -1.60 10.70 -17.90
N GLN A 57 -0.71 10.50 -18.84
CA GLN A 57 -0.01 9.24 -18.99
C GLN A 57 1.09 9.14 -17.92
N PRO A 58 1.44 7.95 -17.45
CA PRO A 58 1.06 6.63 -17.96
C PRO A 58 -0.24 6.06 -17.37
N ARG A 59 -0.70 4.97 -17.98
CA ARG A 59 -1.80 4.14 -17.49
C ARG A 59 -1.30 2.71 -17.34
N LEU A 60 -1.83 1.99 -16.36
CA LEU A 60 -1.43 0.61 -16.13
C LEU A 60 -2.64 -0.21 -15.68
N THR A 61 -2.83 -1.37 -16.31
CA THR A 61 -3.85 -2.33 -15.89
C THR A 61 -3.17 -3.52 -15.24
N CYS A 62 -3.45 -3.75 -13.97
CA CYS A 62 -2.81 -4.82 -13.20
C CYS A 62 -3.59 -5.17 -11.95
N LYS A 63 -3.16 -6.27 -11.30
CA LYS A 63 -3.51 -6.59 -9.93
C LYS A 63 -2.44 -5.95 -9.06
N LEU A 64 -2.74 -4.83 -8.43
CA LEU A 64 -1.74 -4.03 -7.74
C LEU A 64 -1.37 -4.60 -6.38
N LEU A 65 -2.35 -5.16 -5.67
CA LEU A 65 -2.17 -5.69 -4.32
C LEU A 65 -2.38 -7.20 -4.29
N LYS A 66 -1.76 -7.85 -3.32
CA LYS A 66 -2.02 -9.26 -3.00
C LYS A 66 -2.15 -9.41 -1.49
N ILE A 67 -2.94 -10.39 -1.09
CA ILE A 67 -3.10 -10.76 0.31
C ILE A 67 -2.49 -12.15 0.48
N THR A 68 -1.57 -12.30 1.43
CA THR A 68 -0.91 -13.55 1.76
C THR A 68 -1.21 -13.91 3.22
N GLY A 69 -1.00 -15.19 3.57
CA GLY A 69 -1.24 -15.66 4.93
C GLY A 69 -2.69 -16.08 5.16
N GLU A 70 -2.98 -16.55 6.36
CA GLU A 70 -4.28 -17.08 6.72
C GLU A 70 -4.80 -16.49 8.02
N LYS A 71 -6.13 -16.40 8.16
CA LYS A 71 -6.82 -15.96 9.38
C LYS A 71 -6.33 -14.58 9.84
N SER A 72 -5.92 -14.44 11.10
CA SER A 72 -5.44 -13.19 11.67
C SER A 72 -4.08 -12.76 11.15
N TYR A 73 -3.38 -13.62 10.41
CA TYR A 73 -2.05 -13.32 9.86
C TYR A 73 -2.10 -12.87 8.39
N LYS A 74 -3.28 -12.54 7.88
CA LYS A 74 -3.38 -12.02 6.51
C LYS A 74 -2.59 -10.73 6.39
N THR A 75 -1.76 -10.68 5.36
CA THR A 75 -0.83 -9.58 5.11
C THR A 75 -1.05 -9.03 3.71
N LEU A 76 -1.16 -7.71 3.62
CA LEU A 76 -1.31 -6.98 2.37
C LEU A 76 0.07 -6.58 1.85
N ARG A 77 0.31 -6.81 0.55
CA ARG A 77 1.59 -6.50 -0.11
C ARG A 77 1.34 -5.95 -1.50
N LEU A 78 2.32 -5.22 -2.02
CA LEU A 78 2.35 -4.85 -3.43
C LEU A 78 2.75 -6.07 -4.26
N THR A 79 2.20 -6.16 -5.48
CA THR A 79 2.65 -7.15 -6.47
C THR A 79 3.82 -6.57 -7.27
N LYS A 80 4.51 -7.42 -8.03
CA LYS A 80 5.57 -6.95 -8.94
C LYS A 80 5.03 -5.96 -9.97
N ALA A 81 3.78 -6.13 -10.40
CA ALA A 81 3.14 -5.25 -11.37
C ALA A 81 2.93 -3.83 -10.82
N ALA A 82 2.96 -3.64 -9.50
CA ALA A 82 2.82 -2.34 -8.88
C ALA A 82 4.10 -1.49 -8.95
N ILE A 83 5.25 -2.10 -9.19
CA ILE A 83 6.54 -1.39 -9.14
C ILE A 83 6.56 -0.15 -10.05
N PRO A 84 6.10 -0.20 -11.32
CA PRO A 84 6.07 1.01 -12.15
C PRO A 84 5.21 2.14 -11.58
N ILE A 85 4.16 1.80 -10.83
CA ILE A 85 3.27 2.81 -10.24
C ILE A 85 3.96 3.60 -9.13
N LEU A 86 4.99 3.04 -8.49
CA LEU A 86 5.71 3.73 -7.43
C LEU A 86 6.35 5.03 -7.92
N ASP A 87 6.77 5.08 -9.18
CA ASP A 87 7.32 6.30 -9.78
C ASP A 87 6.29 7.42 -9.85
N TRP A 88 4.99 7.10 -9.85
CA TRP A 88 3.91 8.09 -9.88
C TRP A 88 3.73 8.80 -8.55
N ILE A 89 4.19 8.18 -7.47
CA ILE A 89 3.99 8.68 -6.11
C ILE A 89 5.10 9.63 -5.73
N HIS A 90 6.34 9.19 -5.93
CA HIS A 90 7.53 9.96 -5.58
C HIS A 90 8.71 9.46 -6.40
N PRO A 91 9.60 10.35 -6.88
CA PRO A 91 10.75 9.93 -7.70
C PRO A 91 11.60 8.83 -7.09
N ASN A 92 11.70 8.77 -5.76
CA ASN A 92 12.54 7.79 -5.05
C ASN A 92 11.77 6.60 -4.48
N ALA A 93 10.44 6.54 -4.61
CA ALA A 93 9.63 5.49 -4.02
C ALA A 93 10.02 4.10 -4.55
N ARG A 94 10.21 3.99 -5.86
CA ARG A 94 10.62 2.75 -6.51
C ARG A 94 11.98 2.27 -6.01
N GLU A 95 12.96 3.16 -5.96
CA GLU A 95 14.31 2.82 -5.50
C GLU A 95 14.31 2.39 -4.04
N TYR A 96 13.60 3.14 -3.20
CA TYR A 96 13.48 2.80 -1.79
C TYR A 96 12.84 1.43 -1.60
N TYR A 97 11.73 1.17 -2.29
CA TYR A 97 11.02 -0.10 -2.18
C TYR A 97 11.90 -1.27 -2.63
N LEU A 98 12.56 -1.15 -3.78
CA LEU A 98 13.41 -2.20 -4.31
C LEU A 98 14.65 -2.43 -3.42
N GLY A 99 15.20 -1.37 -2.85
CA GLY A 99 16.35 -1.49 -1.96
C GLY A 99 16.00 -2.10 -0.61
N SER A 100 14.79 -1.83 -0.11
CA SER A 100 14.35 -2.30 1.21
C SER A 100 13.66 -3.67 1.17
N PHE A 101 12.97 -4.00 0.06
CA PHE A 101 12.13 -5.20 -0.05
C PHE A 101 12.44 -5.99 -1.31
N TRP A 102 13.73 -6.21 -1.55
CA TRP A 102 14.23 -6.92 -2.73
C TRP A 102 13.52 -8.26 -2.91
N ASN A 103 13.04 -8.53 -4.13
CA ASN A 103 12.32 -9.74 -4.50
C ASN A 103 11.07 -10.01 -3.66
N HIS A 104 10.52 -9.00 -2.99
CA HIS A 104 9.37 -9.17 -2.09
C HIS A 104 9.61 -10.25 -1.02
N ARG A 105 10.89 -10.47 -0.64
CA ARG A 105 11.22 -11.44 0.39
C ARG A 105 11.10 -10.82 1.77
N PHE A 106 10.37 -11.51 2.62
CA PHE A 106 10.22 -11.16 4.01
C PHE A 106 10.67 -12.37 4.84
N PRO A 107 11.30 -12.15 5.99
CA PRO A 107 11.67 -13.24 6.88
C PRO A 107 10.44 -14.09 7.19
N GLY A 108 10.61 -15.41 7.11
CA GLY A 108 9.48 -16.35 7.13
C GLY A 108 8.96 -16.74 8.50
N ASP A 109 9.60 -16.32 9.59
CA ASP A 109 9.12 -16.71 10.91
C ASP A 109 8.07 -15.74 11.47
N SER A 110 7.28 -16.22 12.44
CA SER A 110 6.20 -15.44 13.01
C SER A 110 6.69 -14.23 13.80
N ALA A 111 7.85 -14.29 14.42
CA ALA A 111 8.41 -13.18 15.19
C ALA A 111 8.76 -12.01 14.27
N HIS A 112 9.36 -12.28 13.12
CA HIS A 112 9.66 -11.24 12.14
C HIS A 112 8.39 -10.61 11.57
N ARG A 113 7.36 -11.43 11.30
CA ARG A 113 6.08 -10.95 10.80
C ARG A 113 5.42 -10.04 11.82
N ASP A 114 5.39 -10.44 13.09
CA ASP A 114 4.78 -9.64 14.15
C ASP A 114 5.47 -8.28 14.30
N ARG A 115 6.80 -8.25 14.23
CA ARG A 115 7.56 -6.99 14.27
C ARG A 115 7.27 -6.12 13.07
N SER A 116 7.22 -6.70 11.86
CA SER A 116 6.88 -5.94 10.64
C SER A 116 5.49 -5.34 10.75
N HIS A 117 4.53 -6.09 11.30
CA HIS A 117 3.16 -5.60 11.47
C HIS A 117 3.10 -4.45 12.48
N ILE A 118 3.82 -4.54 13.59
CA ILE A 118 3.88 -3.46 14.59
C ILE A 118 4.49 -2.20 13.97
N VAL A 119 5.58 -2.33 13.23
CA VAL A 119 6.22 -1.20 12.55
C VAL A 119 5.27 -0.60 11.52
N ALA A 120 4.58 -1.43 10.74
CA ALA A 120 3.63 -0.98 9.73
C ALA A 120 2.45 -0.23 10.37
N GLU A 121 1.92 -0.73 11.47
CA GLU A 121 0.83 -0.06 12.20
C GLU A 121 1.28 1.29 12.76
N ALA A 122 2.48 1.36 13.34
CA ALA A 122 3.04 2.61 13.83
C ALA A 122 3.24 3.62 12.70
N ALA A 123 3.76 3.17 11.55
CA ALA A 123 3.94 4.01 10.38
C ALA A 123 2.60 4.55 9.86
N ALA A 124 1.56 3.71 9.86
CA ALA A 124 0.22 4.14 9.45
C ALA A 124 -0.32 5.24 10.36
N MET A 125 -0.16 5.09 11.67
CA MET A 125 -0.61 6.09 12.62
C MET A 125 0.11 7.43 12.42
N PHE A 126 1.43 7.41 12.23
CA PHE A 126 2.21 8.61 11.95
C PHE A 126 1.80 9.27 10.64
N TYR A 127 1.63 8.47 9.59
CA TYR A 127 1.26 8.95 8.27
C TYR A 127 -0.11 9.66 8.31
N MET A 128 -1.10 9.04 8.94
CA MET A 128 -2.44 9.60 9.04
C MET A 128 -2.47 10.83 9.92
N ALA A 129 -1.72 10.85 11.02
CA ALA A 129 -1.61 12.03 11.88
C ALA A 129 -0.98 13.21 11.13
N ASN A 130 0.04 12.97 10.33
CA ASN A 130 0.67 13.99 9.51
C ASN A 130 -0.27 14.58 8.47
N ILE A 131 -1.09 13.75 7.83
CA ILE A 131 -2.12 14.20 6.90
C ILE A 131 -3.12 15.10 7.61
N GLN A 132 -3.62 14.69 8.76
CA GLN A 132 -4.56 15.48 9.55
C GLN A 132 -3.96 16.82 9.97
N THR A 133 -2.69 16.82 10.37
CA THR A 133 -1.98 18.03 10.74
C THR A 133 -1.85 19.01 9.58
N ARG A 134 -1.61 18.49 8.38
CA ARG A 134 -1.51 19.33 7.18
C ARG A 134 -2.83 19.92 6.73
N ALA A 135 -3.95 19.33 7.14
CA ALA A 135 -5.28 19.84 6.80
C ALA A 135 -5.63 21.14 7.54
N TYR A 136 -4.87 21.49 8.54
CA TYR A 136 -5.04 22.71 9.31
C TYR A 136 -3.90 23.68 8.98
#